data_d92a6f87a338da92bf576b5276324d3c
#
_entry.id   d92a6f87a338da92bf576b5276324d3c
#
_cell.length_a   1.000
_cell.length_b   1.000
_cell.length_c   1.000
_cell.angle_alpha   90.00
_cell.angle_beta   90.00
_cell.angle_gamma   90.00
#
_symmetry.space_group_name_H-M   'P 1'
#
loop_
_entity.id
_entity.type
_entity.pdbx_description
1 polymer ?
#
loop_
_entity_poly.entity_id
_entity_poly.type
_entity_poly.pdbx_seq_one_letter_code
_entity_poly.pdbx_strand_id
1 'polypeptide(L)'
;NQLGFLYMFLSVCAFSLMDLVVKWSNGYPLGQVLFFRGFVGALIYFLIIPKERISNFYYTKRPGLHFLRCFFGLIALLSIFTALRNLPLATVVSISFAAPIFTTIFSIFFLSEKVGIYRWLAVLIGFLGIIIIAEPGLKDLNIYYVYPIIFCLGMAYVAISIRQLSKTEPVWLISLYFSIAITIISLTTIPSGWVMPSLVDLIILSLLGIFGGVANLWLSQSYKFSEVSLVTPLKYLALVFAIIFGYFIWDETPTLKTISGAILVILSSVIIFRREIQLNKQVSVPRHD
;
A
#
# COMPACT_ATOMS: atom_id res chain seq x y z
N ASN A 1 -10.51 20.09 0.80
CA ASN A 1 -9.10 19.68 0.99
C ASN A 1 -8.78 19.20 2.43
N GLN A 2 -9.27 19.88 3.49
CA GLN A 2 -8.97 19.50 4.89
C GLN A 2 -9.41 18.07 5.24
N LEU A 3 -10.60 17.66 4.79
CA LEU A 3 -11.09 16.28 4.99
C LEU A 3 -10.18 15.23 4.32
N GLY A 4 -9.65 15.53 3.14
CA GLY A 4 -8.74 14.62 2.45
C GLY A 4 -7.42 14.43 3.21
N PHE A 5 -6.87 15.50 3.78
CA PHE A 5 -5.69 15.43 4.65
C PHE A 5 -5.96 14.60 5.92
N LEU A 6 -7.10 14.83 6.57
CA LEU A 6 -7.49 14.08 7.77
C LEU A 6 -7.62 12.58 7.46
N TYR A 7 -8.35 12.22 6.39
CA TYR A 7 -8.49 10.83 5.99
C TYR A 7 -7.16 10.17 5.62
N MET A 8 -6.24 10.89 4.97
CA MET A 8 -4.89 10.37 4.67
C MET A 8 -4.10 10.14 5.95
N PHE A 9 -4.09 11.09 6.87
CA PHE A 9 -3.41 10.94 8.16
C PHE A 9 -3.94 9.71 8.93
N LEU A 10 -5.26 9.59 9.08
CA LEU A 10 -5.89 8.44 9.74
C LEU A 10 -5.56 7.13 9.03
N SER A 11 -5.55 7.14 7.70
CA SER A 11 -5.16 5.97 6.91
C SER A 11 -3.73 5.54 7.17
N VAL A 12 -2.79 6.48 7.21
CA VAL A 12 -1.38 6.20 7.48
C VAL A 12 -1.20 5.64 8.89
N CYS A 13 -1.85 6.22 9.89
CA CYS A 13 -1.82 5.68 11.26
C CYS A 13 -2.34 4.24 11.31
N ALA A 14 -3.48 3.97 10.67
CA ALA A 14 -4.08 2.65 10.67
C ALA A 14 -3.23 1.62 9.89
N PHE A 15 -2.62 1.99 8.75
CA PHE A 15 -1.69 1.10 8.05
C PHE A 15 -0.43 0.83 8.88
N SER A 16 0.12 1.82 9.55
CA SER A 16 1.30 1.63 10.42
C SER A 16 1.00 0.69 11.59
N LEU A 17 -0.19 0.78 12.19
CA LEU A 17 -0.64 -0.17 13.20
C LEU A 17 -0.86 -1.57 12.60
N MET A 18 -1.40 -1.67 11.39
CA MET A 18 -1.52 -2.96 10.69
C MET A 18 -0.14 -3.58 10.46
N ASP A 19 0.83 -2.83 9.99
CA ASP A 19 2.19 -3.32 9.71
C ASP A 19 2.87 -3.82 10.99
N LEU A 20 2.67 -3.13 12.12
CA LEU A 20 3.10 -3.56 13.43
C LEU A 20 2.49 -4.91 13.80
N VAL A 21 1.17 -5.08 13.65
CA VAL A 21 0.46 -6.33 13.98
C VAL A 21 0.95 -7.47 13.06
N VAL A 22 1.20 -7.20 11.78
CA VAL A 22 1.77 -8.19 10.85
C VAL A 22 3.10 -8.72 11.35
N LYS A 23 3.99 -7.83 11.77
CA LYS A 23 5.30 -8.21 12.29
C LYS A 23 5.19 -8.97 13.61
N TRP A 24 4.27 -8.56 14.48
CA TRP A 24 3.98 -9.25 15.75
C TRP A 24 3.43 -10.67 15.53
N SER A 25 2.61 -10.87 14.51
CA SER A 25 1.96 -12.15 14.19
C SER A 25 2.87 -13.18 13.52
N ASN A 26 4.19 -13.09 13.68
CA ASN A 26 5.17 -13.95 13.00
C ASN A 26 5.07 -15.44 13.40
N GLY A 27 4.46 -15.75 14.56
CA GLY A 27 4.19 -17.13 15.00
C GLY A 27 3.06 -17.84 14.24
N TYR A 28 2.27 -17.11 13.41
CA TYR A 28 1.16 -17.68 12.65
C TYR A 28 1.50 -17.80 11.15
N PRO A 29 1.00 -18.85 10.44
CA PRO A 29 1.15 -18.97 9.00
C PRO A 29 0.64 -17.72 8.28
N LEU A 30 1.35 -17.29 7.23
CA LEU A 30 1.04 -16.07 6.50
C LEU A 30 -0.39 -16.09 5.93
N GLY A 31 -0.83 -17.24 5.41
CA GLY A 31 -2.19 -17.40 4.90
C GLY A 31 -3.26 -17.17 5.98
N GLN A 32 -3.01 -17.60 7.21
CA GLN A 32 -3.92 -17.37 8.33
C GLN A 32 -4.01 -15.88 8.69
N VAL A 33 -2.89 -15.17 8.70
CA VAL A 33 -2.85 -13.72 8.94
C VAL A 33 -3.60 -12.96 7.84
N LEU A 34 -3.41 -13.37 6.59
CA LEU A 34 -4.14 -12.81 5.45
C LEU A 34 -5.64 -13.09 5.52
N PHE A 35 -6.04 -14.26 6.02
CA PHE A 35 -7.45 -14.58 6.23
C PHE A 35 -8.11 -13.55 7.17
N PHE A 36 -7.54 -13.31 8.34
CA PHE A 36 -8.08 -12.30 9.26
C PHE A 36 -8.08 -10.90 8.63
N ARG A 37 -7.04 -10.56 7.87
CA ARG A 37 -6.96 -9.29 7.12
C ARG A 37 -8.10 -9.14 6.10
N GLY A 38 -8.41 -10.19 5.38
CA GLY A 38 -9.48 -10.22 4.38
C GLY A 38 -10.86 -10.31 5.02
N PHE A 39 -11.08 -11.31 5.87
CA PHE A 39 -12.37 -11.64 6.45
C PHE A 39 -12.95 -10.51 7.32
N VAL A 40 -12.16 -10.03 8.29
CA VAL A 40 -12.60 -8.92 9.17
C VAL A 40 -12.74 -7.62 8.35
N GLY A 41 -11.85 -7.37 7.39
CA GLY A 41 -12.01 -6.24 6.46
C GLY A 41 -13.30 -6.32 5.65
N ALA A 42 -13.66 -7.51 5.14
CA ALA A 42 -14.91 -7.72 4.41
C ALA A 42 -16.14 -7.47 5.31
N LEU A 43 -16.12 -7.94 6.57
CA LEU A 43 -17.21 -7.68 7.52
C LEU A 43 -17.43 -6.19 7.74
N ILE A 44 -16.36 -5.40 7.89
CA ILE A 44 -16.47 -3.94 8.03
C ILE A 44 -17.16 -3.33 6.81
N TYR A 45 -16.79 -3.76 5.60
CA TYR A 45 -17.39 -3.23 4.38
C TYR A 45 -18.85 -3.64 4.25
N PHE A 46 -19.23 -4.85 4.65
CA PHE A 46 -20.63 -5.27 4.71
C PHE A 46 -21.48 -4.43 5.66
N LEU A 47 -20.91 -3.99 6.78
CA LEU A 47 -21.60 -3.08 7.71
C LEU A 47 -21.81 -1.67 7.14
N ILE A 48 -21.00 -1.25 6.17
CA ILE A 48 -21.03 0.10 5.56
C ILE A 48 -21.86 0.11 4.27
N ILE A 49 -22.18 -1.05 3.69
CA ILE A 49 -22.99 -1.12 2.46
C ILE A 49 -24.35 -0.46 2.70
N PRO A 50 -24.78 0.45 1.81
CA PRO A 50 -26.14 0.97 1.85
C PRO A 50 -27.16 -0.18 1.72
N LYS A 51 -28.18 -0.20 2.60
CA LYS A 51 -29.18 -1.29 2.65
C LYS A 51 -29.81 -1.59 1.30
N GLU A 52 -30.02 -0.57 0.48
CA GLU A 52 -30.60 -0.66 -0.86
C GLU A 52 -29.70 -1.39 -1.87
N ARG A 53 -28.41 -1.53 -1.57
CA ARG A 53 -27.41 -2.17 -2.44
C ARG A 53 -26.94 -3.54 -1.96
N ILE A 54 -27.42 -4.00 -0.82
CA ILE A 54 -27.04 -5.31 -0.27
C ILE A 54 -27.40 -6.45 -1.22
N SER A 55 -28.56 -6.38 -1.91
CA SER A 55 -29.00 -7.39 -2.87
C SER A 55 -28.16 -7.43 -4.16
N ASN A 56 -27.46 -6.35 -4.48
CA ASN A 56 -26.72 -6.18 -5.74
C ASN A 56 -25.22 -5.95 -5.53
N PHE A 57 -24.67 -6.31 -4.37
CA PHE A 57 -23.23 -6.10 -4.07
C PHE A 57 -22.31 -6.93 -4.98
N TYR A 58 -22.81 -8.00 -5.60
CA TYR A 58 -22.07 -8.85 -6.54
C TYR A 58 -22.04 -8.30 -7.98
N TYR A 59 -22.80 -7.25 -8.28
CA TYR A 59 -22.87 -6.69 -9.62
C TYR A 59 -21.75 -5.67 -9.84
N THR A 60 -20.91 -5.91 -10.85
CA THR A 60 -19.87 -4.98 -11.33
C THR A 60 -19.93 -4.81 -12.84
N LYS A 61 -19.67 -3.60 -13.31
CA LYS A 61 -19.57 -3.28 -14.74
C LYS A 61 -18.24 -3.70 -15.36
N ARG A 62 -17.20 -3.98 -14.56
CA ARG A 62 -15.83 -4.23 -15.02
C ARG A 62 -15.18 -5.41 -14.29
N PRO A 63 -15.69 -6.64 -14.42
CA PRO A 63 -15.21 -7.80 -13.66
C PRO A 63 -13.73 -8.11 -13.93
N GLY A 64 -13.26 -7.99 -15.19
CA GLY A 64 -11.86 -8.23 -15.53
C GLY A 64 -10.89 -7.25 -14.83
N LEU A 65 -11.27 -5.98 -14.69
CA LEU A 65 -10.44 -5.00 -14.00
C LEU A 65 -10.43 -5.24 -12.49
N HIS A 66 -11.55 -5.68 -11.90
CA HIS A 66 -11.58 -6.14 -10.51
C HIS A 66 -10.69 -7.35 -10.28
N PHE A 67 -10.74 -8.35 -11.19
CA PHE A 67 -9.86 -9.51 -11.11
C PHE A 67 -8.38 -9.12 -11.11
N LEU A 68 -7.95 -8.31 -12.08
CA LEU A 68 -6.55 -7.85 -12.16
C LEU A 68 -6.15 -7.02 -10.93
N ARG A 69 -7.04 -6.14 -10.44
CA ARG A 69 -6.82 -5.38 -9.22
C ARG A 69 -6.65 -6.30 -8.01
N CYS A 70 -7.45 -7.34 -7.88
CA CYS A 70 -7.35 -8.31 -6.80
C CYS A 70 -6.07 -9.14 -6.93
N PHE A 71 -5.72 -9.59 -8.12
CA PHE A 71 -4.52 -10.38 -8.39
C PHE A 71 -3.24 -9.63 -8.03
N PHE A 72 -3.03 -8.43 -8.60
CA PHE A 72 -1.86 -7.62 -8.30
C PHE A 72 -1.85 -7.11 -6.86
N GLY A 73 -3.03 -6.80 -6.31
CA GLY A 73 -3.17 -6.40 -4.92
C GLY A 73 -2.83 -7.53 -3.95
N LEU A 74 -3.16 -8.77 -4.27
CA LEU A 74 -2.81 -9.95 -3.48
C LEU A 74 -1.30 -10.22 -3.51
N ILE A 75 -0.68 -10.17 -4.70
CA ILE A 75 0.78 -10.31 -4.84
C ILE A 75 1.48 -9.22 -4.02
N ALA A 76 1.03 -7.97 -4.11
CA ALA A 76 1.57 -6.89 -3.33
C ALA A 76 1.44 -7.14 -1.82
N LEU A 77 0.25 -7.56 -1.36
CA LEU A 77 0.00 -7.80 0.06
C LEU A 77 0.82 -8.98 0.61
N LEU A 78 0.90 -10.08 -0.12
CA LEU A 78 1.76 -11.21 0.22
C LEU A 78 3.22 -10.78 0.34
N SER A 79 3.68 -10.00 -0.62
CA SER A 79 5.07 -9.54 -0.66
C SER A 79 5.39 -8.62 0.52
N ILE A 80 4.57 -7.60 0.80
CA ILE A 80 4.86 -6.69 1.90
C ILE A 80 4.78 -7.41 3.26
N PHE A 81 3.83 -8.33 3.46
CA PHE A 81 3.72 -9.10 4.70
C PHE A 81 4.91 -10.04 4.90
N THR A 82 5.41 -10.66 3.81
CA THR A 82 6.64 -11.46 3.86
C THR A 82 7.85 -10.58 4.21
N ALA A 83 7.96 -9.39 3.63
CA ALA A 83 9.03 -8.47 3.94
C ALA A 83 9.01 -8.01 5.41
N LEU A 84 7.85 -7.62 5.93
CA LEU A 84 7.67 -7.15 7.32
C LEU A 84 8.05 -8.20 8.36
N ARG A 85 7.93 -9.48 8.02
CA ARG A 85 8.32 -10.60 8.90
C ARG A 85 9.81 -10.89 8.92
N ASN A 86 10.54 -10.50 7.89
CA ASN A 86 11.92 -10.93 7.67
C ASN A 86 12.92 -9.77 7.66
N LEU A 87 12.44 -8.52 7.61
CA LEU A 87 13.26 -7.32 7.54
C LEU A 87 12.87 -6.31 8.63
N PRO A 88 13.76 -5.38 9.00
CA PRO A 88 13.43 -4.26 9.88
C PRO A 88 12.30 -3.41 9.31
N LEU A 89 11.39 -2.96 10.19
CA LEU A 89 10.18 -2.24 9.80
C LEU A 89 10.51 -0.97 9.00
N ALA A 90 11.48 -0.18 9.49
CA ALA A 90 11.92 1.05 8.80
C ALA A 90 12.48 0.77 7.39
N THR A 91 13.20 -0.34 7.21
CA THR A 91 13.77 -0.75 5.91
C THR A 91 12.65 -1.07 4.90
N VAL A 92 11.67 -1.87 5.32
CA VAL A 92 10.53 -2.25 4.45
C VAL A 92 9.73 -1.01 4.03
N VAL A 93 9.40 -0.14 4.99
CA VAL A 93 8.65 1.09 4.72
C VAL A 93 9.44 2.03 3.81
N SER A 94 10.76 2.18 4.03
CA SER A 94 11.61 3.03 3.20
C SER A 94 11.63 2.58 1.73
N ILE A 95 11.78 1.29 1.48
CA ILE A 95 11.73 0.74 0.11
C ILE A 95 10.33 0.91 -0.50
N SER A 96 9.29 0.75 0.31
CA SER A 96 7.89 0.87 -0.15
C SER A 96 7.57 2.28 -0.67
N PHE A 97 8.30 3.30 -0.25
CA PHE A 97 8.19 4.66 -0.82
C PHE A 97 8.65 4.77 -2.27
N ALA A 98 9.24 3.74 -2.83
CA ALA A 98 9.49 3.67 -4.27
C ALA A 98 8.23 3.38 -5.12
N ALA A 99 7.09 3.04 -4.52
CA ALA A 99 5.85 2.80 -5.26
C ALA A 99 5.45 3.95 -6.23
N PRO A 100 5.58 5.25 -5.89
CA PRO A 100 5.36 6.34 -6.85
C PRO A 100 6.27 6.30 -8.08
N ILE A 101 7.50 5.82 -7.94
CA ILE A 101 8.46 5.66 -9.04
C ILE A 101 7.90 4.66 -10.05
N PHE A 102 7.51 3.47 -9.58
CA PHE A 102 6.90 2.44 -10.41
C PHE A 102 5.55 2.87 -10.99
N THR A 103 4.75 3.63 -10.22
CA THR A 103 3.50 4.21 -10.73
C THR A 103 3.76 5.14 -11.91
N THR A 104 4.82 5.97 -11.86
CA THR A 104 5.22 6.84 -12.96
C THR A 104 5.64 6.02 -14.19
N ILE A 105 6.43 4.97 -14.01
CA ILE A 105 6.84 4.08 -15.11
C ILE A 105 5.61 3.42 -15.75
N PHE A 106 4.68 2.90 -14.93
CA PHE A 106 3.48 2.25 -15.43
C PHE A 106 2.52 3.22 -16.12
N SER A 107 2.48 4.50 -15.72
CA SER A 107 1.66 5.51 -16.40
C SER A 107 2.06 5.71 -17.86
N ILE A 108 3.32 5.54 -18.20
CA ILE A 108 3.81 5.57 -19.59
C ILE A 108 3.16 4.47 -20.41
N PHE A 109 3.19 3.24 -19.89
CA PHE A 109 2.73 2.05 -20.62
C PHE A 109 1.19 1.92 -20.65
N PHE A 110 0.52 2.22 -19.54
CA PHE A 110 -0.93 1.98 -19.39
C PHE A 110 -1.79 3.20 -19.67
N LEU A 111 -1.24 4.41 -19.56
CA LEU A 111 -1.97 5.66 -19.78
C LEU A 111 -1.40 6.45 -20.96
N SER A 112 -0.34 5.96 -21.64
CA SER A 112 0.36 6.62 -22.74
C SER A 112 0.83 8.05 -22.40
N GLU A 113 1.16 8.28 -21.11
CA GLU A 113 1.63 9.58 -20.64
C GLU A 113 3.08 9.84 -21.11
N LYS A 114 3.34 11.05 -21.61
CA LYS A 114 4.71 11.47 -21.95
C LYS A 114 5.44 11.88 -20.67
N VAL A 115 6.51 11.14 -20.33
CA VAL A 115 7.32 11.40 -19.13
C VAL A 115 8.51 12.27 -19.50
N GLY A 116 8.58 13.47 -18.92
CA GLY A 116 9.70 14.39 -19.12
C GLY A 116 10.97 13.96 -18.36
N ILE A 117 12.10 14.57 -18.73
CA ILE A 117 13.43 14.26 -18.16
C ILE A 117 13.49 14.35 -16.63
N TYR A 118 12.77 15.28 -16.02
CA TYR A 118 12.74 15.43 -14.56
C TYR A 118 12.17 14.21 -13.84
N ARG A 119 11.14 13.55 -14.41
CA ARG A 119 10.58 12.31 -13.85
C ARG A 119 11.59 11.16 -13.98
N TRP A 120 12.33 11.08 -15.08
CA TRP A 120 13.39 10.08 -15.26
C TRP A 120 14.55 10.26 -14.27
N LEU A 121 15.00 11.50 -14.05
CA LEU A 121 16.01 11.81 -13.03
C LEU A 121 15.53 11.42 -11.63
N ALA A 122 14.29 11.72 -11.31
CA ALA A 122 13.71 11.30 -10.03
C ALA A 122 13.67 9.77 -9.89
N VAL A 123 13.29 9.04 -10.95
CA VAL A 123 13.33 7.56 -10.97
C VAL A 123 14.74 7.05 -10.66
N LEU A 124 15.77 7.61 -11.30
CA LEU A 124 17.17 7.22 -11.07
C LEU A 124 17.60 7.48 -9.61
N ILE A 125 17.29 8.65 -9.06
CA ILE A 125 17.59 9.00 -7.65
C ILE A 125 16.92 8.01 -6.70
N GLY A 126 15.65 7.67 -6.95
CA GLY A 126 14.91 6.71 -6.12
C GLY A 126 15.50 5.30 -6.17
N PHE A 127 15.91 4.83 -7.35
CA PHE A 127 16.60 3.54 -7.48
C PHE A 127 17.95 3.51 -6.76
N LEU A 128 18.73 4.59 -6.80
CA LEU A 128 19.96 4.71 -6.02
C LEU A 128 19.65 4.60 -4.51
N GLY A 129 18.57 5.24 -4.04
CA GLY A 129 18.13 5.10 -2.65
C GLY A 129 17.81 3.65 -2.28
N ILE A 130 17.09 2.90 -3.13
CA ILE A 130 16.78 1.48 -2.89
C ILE A 130 18.07 0.65 -2.83
N ILE A 131 19.02 0.87 -3.74
CA ILE A 131 20.30 0.15 -3.75
C ILE A 131 21.06 0.40 -2.46
N ILE A 132 21.11 1.64 -1.95
CA ILE A 132 21.77 1.96 -0.70
C ILE A 132 21.10 1.24 0.49
N ILE A 133 19.76 1.19 0.53
CA ILE A 133 19.03 0.50 1.61
C ILE A 133 19.25 -1.02 1.53
N ALA A 134 19.15 -1.59 0.33
CA ALA A 134 19.27 -3.04 0.13
C ALA A 134 20.69 -3.57 0.40
N GLU A 135 21.68 -2.68 0.34
CA GLU A 135 23.08 -3.02 0.65
C GLU A 135 23.53 -4.33 -0.04
N PRO A 136 23.51 -4.45 -1.38
CA PRO A 136 23.87 -5.67 -2.06
C PRO A 136 25.36 -5.97 -1.85
N GLY A 137 25.71 -6.52 -0.70
CA GLY A 137 27.01 -7.10 -0.44
C GLY A 137 27.14 -8.39 -1.25
N LEU A 138 28.29 -8.60 -1.90
CA LEU A 138 28.53 -9.79 -2.74
C LEU A 138 28.48 -11.12 -1.94
N LYS A 139 28.37 -11.09 -0.61
CA LYS A 139 28.41 -12.28 0.24
C LYS A 139 27.06 -12.70 0.85
N ASP A 140 26.10 -11.77 1.06
CA ASP A 140 24.82 -12.05 1.71
C ASP A 140 23.67 -11.29 1.04
N LEU A 141 23.31 -11.68 -0.19
CA LEU A 141 22.10 -11.18 -0.83
C LEU A 141 20.87 -11.71 -0.07
N ASN A 142 20.34 -10.89 0.83
CA ASN A 142 19.10 -11.23 1.50
C ASN A 142 17.93 -11.10 0.50
N ILE A 143 17.43 -12.25 0.04
CA ILE A 143 16.33 -12.34 -0.93
C ILE A 143 15.07 -11.56 -0.48
N TYR A 144 14.90 -11.33 0.81
CA TYR A 144 13.73 -10.63 1.33
C TYR A 144 13.64 -9.17 0.89
N TYR A 145 14.73 -8.52 0.44
CA TYR A 145 14.68 -7.17 -0.15
C TYR A 145 13.92 -7.10 -1.49
N VAL A 146 13.74 -8.23 -2.17
CA VAL A 146 12.96 -8.28 -3.41
C VAL A 146 11.47 -8.08 -3.14
N TYR A 147 10.97 -8.51 -2.00
CA TYR A 147 9.54 -8.43 -1.69
C TYR A 147 8.97 -7.01 -1.60
N PRO A 148 9.60 -6.03 -0.94
CA PRO A 148 9.11 -4.64 -0.98
C PRO A 148 9.12 -4.05 -2.39
N ILE A 149 10.02 -4.49 -3.28
CA ILE A 149 10.05 -4.05 -4.68
C ILE A 149 8.86 -4.65 -5.45
N ILE A 150 8.57 -5.94 -5.27
CA ILE A 150 7.36 -6.59 -5.83
C ILE A 150 6.10 -5.88 -5.31
N PHE A 151 6.06 -5.54 -4.03
CA PHE A 151 4.98 -4.73 -3.47
C PHE A 151 4.81 -3.41 -4.22
N CYS A 152 5.89 -2.67 -4.47
CA CYS A 152 5.84 -1.40 -5.18
C CYS A 152 5.28 -1.55 -6.60
N LEU A 153 5.69 -2.59 -7.34
CA LEU A 153 5.17 -2.91 -8.67
C LEU A 153 3.67 -3.23 -8.62
N GLY A 154 3.26 -4.09 -7.69
CA GLY A 154 1.86 -4.44 -7.49
C GLY A 154 1.00 -3.22 -7.12
N MET A 155 1.50 -2.38 -6.21
CA MET A 155 0.80 -1.16 -5.78
C MET A 155 0.71 -0.11 -6.89
N ALA A 156 1.69 -0.02 -7.77
CA ALA A 156 1.62 0.83 -8.95
C ALA A 156 0.44 0.44 -9.85
N TYR A 157 0.27 -0.85 -10.12
CA TYR A 157 -0.86 -1.35 -10.89
C TYR A 157 -2.19 -1.17 -10.14
N VAL A 158 -2.23 -1.45 -8.84
CA VAL A 158 -3.41 -1.26 -7.99
C VAL A 158 -3.89 0.19 -8.01
N ALA A 159 -2.98 1.16 -7.93
CA ALA A 159 -3.32 2.59 -7.97
C ALA A 159 -4.02 2.96 -9.30
N ILE A 160 -3.48 2.50 -10.43
CA ILE A 160 -4.08 2.71 -11.76
C ILE A 160 -5.45 2.05 -11.85
N SER A 161 -5.57 0.80 -11.39
CA SER A 161 -6.82 0.03 -11.41
C SER A 161 -7.91 0.69 -10.56
N ILE A 162 -7.59 1.13 -9.33
CA ILE A 162 -8.54 1.84 -8.47
C ILE A 162 -9.00 3.14 -9.13
N ARG A 163 -8.08 3.91 -9.75
CA ARG A 163 -8.43 5.15 -10.47
C ARG A 163 -9.39 4.89 -11.64
N GLN A 164 -9.22 3.78 -12.33
CA GLN A 164 -10.12 3.41 -13.44
C GLN A 164 -11.46 2.88 -12.93
N LEU A 165 -11.47 2.06 -11.86
CA LEU A 165 -12.69 1.49 -11.27
C LEU A 165 -13.53 2.56 -10.58
N SER A 166 -12.93 3.51 -9.87
CA SER A 166 -13.64 4.57 -9.14
C SER A 166 -14.47 5.49 -10.03
N LYS A 167 -14.28 5.46 -11.35
CA LYS A 167 -15.14 6.18 -12.33
C LYS A 167 -16.51 5.53 -12.49
N THR A 168 -16.64 4.25 -12.24
CA THR A 168 -17.85 3.45 -12.50
C THR A 168 -18.38 2.71 -11.29
N GLU A 169 -17.54 2.53 -10.28
CA GLU A 169 -17.83 1.70 -9.11
C GLU A 169 -17.64 2.51 -7.80
N PRO A 170 -18.48 2.28 -6.79
CA PRO A 170 -18.26 2.90 -5.48
C PRO A 170 -17.03 2.30 -4.79
N VAL A 171 -16.31 3.13 -4.02
CA VAL A 171 -15.06 2.76 -3.37
C VAL A 171 -15.20 1.56 -2.42
N TRP A 172 -16.32 1.48 -1.69
CA TRP A 172 -16.58 0.35 -0.79
C TRP A 172 -16.64 -0.99 -1.53
N LEU A 173 -17.19 -0.99 -2.76
CA LEU A 173 -17.30 -2.20 -3.58
C LEU A 173 -15.92 -2.69 -4.04
N ILE A 174 -15.05 -1.77 -4.48
CA ILE A 174 -13.67 -2.08 -4.88
C ILE A 174 -12.90 -2.70 -3.71
N SER A 175 -13.08 -2.16 -2.51
CA SER A 175 -12.44 -2.65 -1.30
C SER A 175 -13.02 -3.98 -0.82
N LEU A 176 -14.34 -4.17 -0.93
CA LEU A 176 -15.03 -5.40 -0.58
C LEU A 176 -14.57 -6.58 -1.46
N TYR A 177 -14.54 -6.41 -2.79
CA TYR A 177 -14.07 -7.44 -3.71
C TYR A 177 -12.66 -7.90 -3.37
N PHE A 178 -11.78 -6.96 -3.06
CA PHE A 178 -10.42 -7.29 -2.65
C PHE A 178 -10.36 -8.07 -1.33
N SER A 179 -11.13 -7.66 -0.33
CA SER A 179 -11.17 -8.36 0.95
C SER A 179 -11.74 -9.77 0.81
N ILE A 180 -12.78 -9.95 0.00
CA ILE A 180 -13.34 -11.27 -0.32
C ILE A 180 -12.29 -12.13 -1.05
N ALA A 181 -11.60 -11.57 -2.05
CA ALA A 181 -10.56 -12.29 -2.78
C ALA A 181 -9.43 -12.77 -1.87
N ILE A 182 -8.94 -11.89 -0.97
CA ILE A 182 -7.93 -12.28 0.04
C ILE A 182 -8.47 -13.42 0.91
N THR A 183 -9.70 -13.31 1.40
CA THR A 183 -10.31 -14.32 2.28
C THR A 183 -10.38 -15.68 1.58
N ILE A 184 -10.92 -15.73 0.36
CA ILE A 184 -11.06 -16.99 -0.40
C ILE A 184 -9.69 -17.63 -0.68
N ILE A 185 -8.71 -16.83 -1.13
CA ILE A 185 -7.37 -17.36 -1.43
C ILE A 185 -6.67 -17.81 -0.15
N SER A 186 -6.85 -17.08 0.95
CA SER A 186 -6.26 -17.48 2.24
C SER A 186 -6.80 -18.81 2.74
N LEU A 187 -8.08 -19.12 2.52
CA LEU A 187 -8.67 -20.40 2.89
C LEU A 187 -7.99 -21.60 2.20
N THR A 188 -7.45 -21.41 1.00
CA THR A 188 -6.69 -22.49 0.30
C THR A 188 -5.40 -22.86 1.04
N THR A 189 -4.95 -22.04 1.98
CA THR A 189 -3.75 -22.30 2.77
C THR A 189 -4.03 -23.04 4.08
N ILE A 190 -5.27 -23.40 4.40
CA ILE A 190 -5.62 -24.19 5.60
C ILE A 190 -4.79 -25.47 5.70
N PRO A 191 -4.60 -26.25 4.62
CA PRO A 191 -3.79 -27.49 4.69
C PRO A 191 -2.31 -27.25 5.03
N SER A 192 -1.82 -26.03 4.94
CA SER A 192 -0.42 -25.69 5.28
C SER A 192 -0.16 -25.53 6.79
N GLY A 193 -1.10 -25.97 7.63
CA GLY A 193 -0.89 -26.07 9.08
C GLY A 193 -1.33 -24.80 9.85
N TRP A 194 -2.56 -24.34 9.65
CA TRP A 194 -3.12 -23.28 10.51
C TRP A 194 -3.15 -23.70 11.97
N VAL A 195 -2.83 -22.76 12.83
CA VAL A 195 -2.79 -22.99 14.28
C VAL A 195 -3.99 -22.31 14.92
N MET A 196 -4.66 -23.00 15.86
CA MET A 196 -5.78 -22.40 16.59
C MET A 196 -5.25 -21.23 17.45
N PRO A 197 -5.68 -19.99 17.20
CA PRO A 197 -5.18 -18.86 17.97
C PRO A 197 -5.73 -18.88 19.39
N SER A 198 -4.94 -18.41 20.34
CA SER A 198 -5.44 -18.09 21.69
C SER A 198 -6.46 -16.95 21.60
N LEU A 199 -7.24 -16.73 22.67
CA LEU A 199 -8.21 -15.61 22.70
C LEU A 199 -7.52 -14.25 22.50
N VAL A 200 -6.32 -14.07 23.05
CA VAL A 200 -5.54 -12.83 22.89
C VAL A 200 -5.08 -12.68 21.44
N ASP A 201 -4.54 -13.74 20.85
CA ASP A 201 -4.08 -13.73 19.48
C ASP A 201 -5.23 -13.55 18.47
N LEU A 202 -6.42 -14.11 18.79
CA LEU A 202 -7.63 -13.88 18.00
C LEU A 202 -7.99 -12.39 17.94
N ILE A 203 -7.87 -11.68 19.06
CA ILE A 203 -8.08 -10.23 19.12
C ILE A 203 -7.03 -9.52 18.27
N ILE A 204 -5.75 -9.86 18.45
CA ILE A 204 -4.64 -9.25 17.71
C ILE A 204 -4.80 -9.45 16.20
N LEU A 205 -5.09 -10.67 15.75
CA LEU A 205 -5.33 -10.98 14.34
C LEU A 205 -6.58 -10.27 13.79
N SER A 206 -7.61 -10.08 14.62
CA SER A 206 -8.80 -9.31 14.23
C SER A 206 -8.49 -7.83 14.08
N LEU A 207 -7.66 -7.26 14.96
CA LEU A 207 -7.19 -5.87 14.85
C LEU A 207 -6.47 -5.61 13.54
N LEU A 208 -5.70 -6.57 13.04
CA LEU A 208 -5.06 -6.47 11.72
C LEU A 208 -6.09 -6.26 10.60
N GLY A 209 -7.18 -7.01 10.62
CA GLY A 209 -8.29 -6.85 9.67
C GLY A 209 -9.00 -5.52 9.83
N ILE A 210 -9.22 -5.07 11.08
CA ILE A 210 -9.84 -3.77 11.38
C ILE A 210 -8.95 -2.64 10.85
N PHE A 211 -7.68 -2.59 11.26
CA PHE A 211 -6.77 -1.54 10.84
C PHE A 211 -6.60 -1.49 9.33
N GLY A 212 -6.39 -2.65 8.70
CA GLY A 212 -6.22 -2.70 7.26
C GLY A 212 -7.52 -2.38 6.49
N GLY A 213 -8.68 -2.78 6.98
CA GLY A 213 -9.98 -2.44 6.39
C GLY A 213 -10.24 -0.94 6.46
N VAL A 214 -10.17 -0.38 7.65
CA VAL A 214 -10.40 1.05 7.91
C VAL A 214 -9.37 1.91 7.18
N ALA A 215 -8.08 1.52 7.20
CA ALA A 215 -7.02 2.24 6.48
C ALA A 215 -7.30 2.33 4.98
N ASN A 216 -7.72 1.23 4.36
CA ASN A 216 -8.04 1.19 2.93
C ASN A 216 -9.26 2.07 2.58
N LEU A 217 -10.26 2.10 3.47
CA LEU A 217 -11.43 2.96 3.32
C LEU A 217 -11.04 4.44 3.41
N TRP A 218 -10.29 4.81 4.45
CA TRP A 218 -9.83 6.20 4.63
C TRP A 218 -8.89 6.66 3.52
N LEU A 219 -8.00 5.79 3.02
CA LEU A 219 -7.17 6.07 1.85
C LEU A 219 -8.04 6.43 0.64
N SER A 220 -9.05 5.62 0.40
CA SER A 220 -9.94 5.81 -0.74
C SER A 220 -10.80 7.07 -0.60
N GLN A 221 -11.26 7.38 0.61
CA GLN A 221 -11.96 8.63 0.91
C GLN A 221 -11.03 9.84 0.75
N SER A 222 -9.79 9.74 1.19
CA SER A 222 -8.80 10.80 0.98
C SER A 222 -8.66 11.16 -0.49
N TYR A 223 -8.52 10.17 -1.36
CA TYR A 223 -8.42 10.38 -2.81
C TYR A 223 -9.71 10.87 -3.46
N LYS A 224 -10.87 10.67 -2.82
CA LYS A 224 -12.14 11.24 -3.26
C LYS A 224 -12.25 12.73 -2.94
N PHE A 225 -11.75 13.17 -1.77
CA PHE A 225 -11.90 14.54 -1.28
C PHE A 225 -10.74 15.47 -1.63
N SER A 226 -9.59 14.92 -2.03
CA SER A 226 -8.39 15.70 -2.37
C SER A 226 -7.65 15.09 -3.55
N GLU A 227 -6.93 15.94 -4.27
CA GLU A 227 -6.01 15.46 -5.29
C GLU A 227 -4.96 14.55 -4.66
N VAL A 228 -4.71 13.41 -5.31
CA VAL A 228 -3.75 12.40 -4.85
C VAL A 228 -2.40 13.05 -4.55
N SER A 229 -2.00 13.98 -5.40
CA SER A 229 -0.75 14.71 -5.29
C SER A 229 -0.63 15.51 -4.00
N LEU A 230 -1.70 16.13 -3.50
CA LEU A 230 -1.65 16.96 -2.30
C LEU A 230 -1.54 16.14 -1.00
N VAL A 231 -2.11 14.93 -0.97
CA VAL A 231 -2.18 14.11 0.25
C VAL A 231 -1.08 13.05 0.32
N THR A 232 -0.44 12.70 -0.81
CA THR A 232 0.64 11.70 -0.87
C THR A 232 1.82 11.98 0.08
N PRO A 233 2.28 13.22 0.31
CA PRO A 233 3.40 13.49 1.25
C PRO A 233 3.12 13.03 2.68
N LEU A 234 1.85 12.97 3.10
CA LEU A 234 1.50 12.45 4.44
C LEU A 234 1.87 10.97 4.62
N LYS A 235 2.01 10.20 3.54
CA LYS A 235 2.45 8.80 3.62
C LYS A 235 3.87 8.66 4.20
N TYR A 236 4.70 9.69 4.10
CA TYR A 236 6.05 9.66 4.70
C TYR A 236 6.02 9.59 6.23
N LEU A 237 4.89 9.95 6.88
CA LEU A 237 4.71 9.73 8.31
C LEU A 237 4.78 8.23 8.69
N ALA A 238 4.49 7.33 7.75
CA ALA A 238 4.64 5.89 7.99
C ALA A 238 6.09 5.51 8.36
N LEU A 239 7.10 6.20 7.82
CA LEU A 239 8.49 5.97 8.21
C LEU A 239 8.75 6.38 9.66
N VAL A 240 8.17 7.49 10.10
CA VAL A 240 8.30 7.94 11.49
C VAL A 240 7.70 6.90 12.43
N PHE A 241 6.49 6.40 12.12
CA PHE A 241 5.87 5.32 12.89
C PHE A 241 6.69 4.02 12.84
N ALA A 242 7.24 3.67 11.67
CA ALA A 242 8.06 2.47 11.51
C ALA A 242 9.35 2.53 12.36
N ILE A 243 10.00 3.70 12.43
CA ILE A 243 11.17 3.91 13.28
C ILE A 243 10.77 3.82 14.76
N ILE A 244 9.71 4.50 15.17
CA ILE A 244 9.24 4.49 16.55
C ILE A 244 8.86 3.05 16.97
N PHE A 245 8.04 2.37 16.21
CA PHE A 245 7.61 1.02 16.56
C PHE A 245 8.76 0.01 16.48
N GLY A 246 9.63 0.13 15.47
CA GLY A 246 10.81 -0.72 15.33
C GLY A 246 11.75 -0.61 16.55
N TYR A 247 12.01 0.62 16.98
CA TYR A 247 12.87 0.89 18.11
C TYR A 247 12.27 0.40 19.44
N PHE A 248 11.03 0.79 19.76
CA PHE A 248 10.45 0.50 21.07
C PHE A 248 9.99 -0.95 21.26
N ILE A 249 9.70 -1.69 20.18
CA ILE A 249 9.11 -3.03 20.28
C ILE A 249 10.12 -4.13 19.93
N TRP A 250 11.04 -3.87 18.99
CA TRP A 250 12.00 -4.86 18.50
C TRP A 250 13.45 -4.44 18.65
N ASP A 251 13.74 -3.32 19.32
CA ASP A 251 15.10 -2.75 19.47
C ASP A 251 15.80 -2.52 18.11
N GLU A 252 15.01 -2.29 17.06
CA GLU A 252 15.51 -2.06 15.69
C GLU A 252 15.99 -0.61 15.54
N THR A 253 17.30 -0.40 15.50
CA THR A 253 17.85 0.92 15.14
C THR A 253 18.06 1.01 13.64
N PRO A 254 17.49 2.01 12.95
CA PRO A 254 17.73 2.19 11.53
C PRO A 254 19.19 2.49 11.28
N THR A 255 19.83 1.78 10.34
CA THR A 255 21.21 2.02 9.96
C THR A 255 21.35 3.37 9.24
N LEU A 256 22.56 3.96 9.24
CA LEU A 256 22.83 5.17 8.46
C LEU A 256 22.49 4.97 6.97
N LYS A 257 22.68 3.77 6.44
CA LYS A 257 22.33 3.41 5.05
C LYS A 257 20.82 3.42 4.83
N THR A 258 20.06 2.87 5.77
CA THR A 258 18.58 2.94 5.72
C THR A 258 18.09 4.39 5.72
N ILE A 259 18.67 5.23 6.60
CA ILE A 259 18.30 6.65 6.69
C ILE A 259 18.69 7.40 5.40
N SER A 260 19.92 7.26 4.92
CA SER A 260 20.39 7.96 3.72
C SER A 260 19.65 7.53 2.46
N GLY A 261 19.39 6.24 2.30
CA GLY A 261 18.61 5.72 1.18
C GLY A 261 17.14 6.14 1.26
N ALA A 262 16.53 6.17 2.45
CA ALA A 262 15.17 6.68 2.67
C ALA A 262 15.05 8.16 2.25
N ILE A 263 16.04 8.99 2.60
CA ILE A 263 16.08 10.41 2.18
C ILE A 263 16.08 10.51 0.65
N LEU A 264 16.87 9.71 -0.07
CA LEU A 264 16.90 9.72 -1.53
C LEU A 264 15.56 9.28 -2.15
N VAL A 265 14.93 8.22 -1.62
CA VAL A 265 13.62 7.76 -2.08
C VAL A 265 12.53 8.80 -1.84
N ILE A 266 12.55 9.46 -0.68
CA ILE A 266 11.62 10.55 -0.35
C ILE A 266 11.84 11.74 -1.30
N LEU A 267 13.09 12.17 -1.50
CA LEU A 267 13.43 13.27 -2.42
C LEU A 267 12.96 12.96 -3.84
N SER A 268 13.20 11.75 -4.35
CA SER A 268 12.70 11.28 -5.63
C SER A 268 11.18 11.43 -5.74
N SER A 269 10.47 10.93 -4.74
CA SER A 269 9.00 11.00 -4.71
C SER A 269 8.49 12.45 -4.65
N VAL A 270 9.16 13.33 -3.89
CA VAL A 270 8.82 14.77 -3.82
C VAL A 270 9.07 15.48 -5.16
N ILE A 271 10.13 15.14 -5.90
CA ILE A 271 10.40 15.68 -7.23
C ILE A 271 9.28 15.30 -8.21
N ILE A 272 8.90 14.02 -8.25
CA ILE A 272 7.77 13.54 -9.07
C ILE A 272 6.50 14.31 -8.73
N PHE A 273 6.19 14.41 -7.45
CA PHE A 273 5.02 15.08 -6.92
C PHE A 273 4.95 16.57 -7.31
N ARG A 274 6.03 17.35 -7.08
CA ARG A 274 6.07 18.76 -7.45
C ARG A 274 5.85 18.96 -8.95
N ARG A 275 6.41 18.07 -9.76
CA ARG A 275 6.26 18.14 -11.21
C ARG A 275 4.82 17.85 -11.65
N GLU A 276 4.13 16.90 -11.03
CA GLU A 276 2.71 16.62 -11.31
C GLU A 276 1.82 17.82 -10.99
N ILE A 277 2.04 18.49 -9.86
CA ILE A 277 1.30 19.72 -9.53
C ILE A 277 1.53 20.82 -10.58
N GLN A 278 2.79 21.01 -11.02
CA GLN A 278 3.09 22.03 -12.03
C GLN A 278 2.39 21.75 -13.36
N LEU A 279 2.38 20.50 -13.81
CA LEU A 279 1.71 20.09 -15.04
C LEU A 279 0.19 20.25 -14.95
N ASN A 280 -0.43 19.87 -13.84
CA ASN A 280 -1.87 20.04 -13.62
C ASN A 280 -2.27 21.51 -13.57
N LYS A 281 -1.46 22.40 -13.00
CA LYS A 281 -1.70 23.86 -13.04
C LYS A 281 -1.62 24.43 -14.44
N GLN A 282 -0.72 23.94 -15.30
CA GLN A 282 -0.61 24.39 -16.69
C GLN A 282 -1.82 23.98 -17.56
N VAL A 283 -2.46 22.86 -17.26
CA VAL A 283 -3.66 22.36 -17.96
C VAL A 283 -4.92 23.12 -17.50
N SER A 284 -4.95 23.63 -16.28
CA SER A 284 -6.11 24.33 -15.71
C SER A 284 -6.18 25.83 -16.03
N VAL A 285 -5.18 26.41 -16.67
CA VAL A 285 -5.22 27.79 -17.16
C VAL A 285 -5.80 27.80 -18.57
N PRO A 286 -7.00 28.38 -18.81
CA PRO A 286 -7.51 28.58 -20.17
C PRO A 286 -6.52 29.46 -20.93
N ARG A 287 -6.08 29.03 -22.13
CA ARG A 287 -5.42 29.91 -23.06
C ARG A 287 -6.48 30.93 -23.50
N HIS A 288 -6.37 32.15 -23.02
CA HIS A 288 -7.02 33.30 -23.59
C HIS A 288 -6.24 33.63 -24.88
N ASP A 289 -6.70 33.09 -26.01
CA ASP A 289 -6.40 33.62 -27.33
C ASP A 289 -7.37 34.73 -27.65
#